data_922fb0c5f07d64f73c9259ec4f910c68
#
_entry.id   922fb0c5f07d64f73c9259ec4f910c68
#
_cell.length_a   1.000
_cell.length_b   1.000
_cell.length_c   1.000
_cell.angle_alpha   90.00
_cell.angle_beta   90.00
_cell.angle_gamma   90.00
#
_symmetry.space_group_name_H-M   'P 1'
#
loop_
_entity.id
_entity.type
_entity.pdbx_description
1 polymer ?
#
loop_
_entity_poly.entity_id
_entity_poly.type
_entity_poly.pdbx_seq_one_letter_code
_entity_poly.pdbx_strand_id
1 'polypeptide(L)'
;DLIPYLPVMAGVPLESASRYEQVQNDIRLTIEELVKEKFFQTFTRLAEEQYVEVSCAPIPRTDHPDDMFRAMSIAHIYNEHPVQAAVCTGNSGAWNGLPALLKPLVDRHLALGINRFIFQHDIVRHLEARGFMDYITMCQHYLQQGRPVVDIAVFHPSENPEQKNSYRAPRGYKYDLMNKDALLKWNFEYSPKGKLPGNQDYRILVVSQPDSIVIIDKPYQAKNFSQYGIDPDVILPENMDYAHRLVLEATGRKDIYFLINQENKERQITATFRTGTSRIRQIVNLNLPAYGSVFVILSNRDDMQIISPAKLLLP
;
A
#
# COMPACT_ATOMS: atom_id res chain seq x y z
N ASP A 1 34.18 8.94 9.71
CA ASP A 1 34.40 10.27 9.11
C ASP A 1 34.44 10.14 7.60
N LEU A 2 33.48 10.78 6.90
CA LEU A 2 33.34 10.73 5.44
C LEU A 2 34.08 11.87 4.71
N ILE A 3 34.62 12.84 5.42
CA ILE A 3 35.29 14.01 4.83
C ILE A 3 36.38 13.64 3.81
N PRO A 4 37.27 12.67 4.07
CA PRO A 4 38.31 12.28 3.10
C PRO A 4 37.75 11.70 1.81
N TYR A 5 36.49 11.24 1.81
CA TYR A 5 35.83 10.59 0.68
C TYR A 5 34.90 11.53 -0.13
N LEU A 6 34.74 12.79 0.28
CA LEU A 6 33.93 13.75 -0.46
C LEU A 6 34.28 13.86 -1.97
N PRO A 7 35.54 13.71 -2.39
CA PRO A 7 35.86 13.69 -3.82
C PRO A 7 35.15 12.61 -4.64
N VAL A 8 34.69 11.53 -4.00
CA VAL A 8 33.88 10.49 -4.64
C VAL A 8 32.59 11.04 -5.21
N MET A 9 31.99 12.06 -4.57
CA MET A 9 30.80 12.75 -5.09
C MET A 9 31.06 13.48 -6.42
N ALA A 10 32.30 13.85 -6.67
CA ALA A 10 32.73 14.46 -7.93
C ALA A 10 33.20 13.41 -8.95
N GLY A 11 32.97 12.13 -8.70
CA GLY A 11 33.35 11.04 -9.61
C GLY A 11 34.82 10.62 -9.52
N VAL A 12 35.55 11.04 -8.48
CA VAL A 12 36.94 10.61 -8.29
C VAL A 12 36.97 9.15 -7.91
N PRO A 13 37.60 8.26 -8.69
CA PRO A 13 37.63 6.83 -8.41
C PRO A 13 38.45 6.52 -7.17
N LEU A 14 38.06 5.49 -6.44
CA LEU A 14 38.83 4.89 -5.36
C LEU A 14 39.58 3.66 -5.88
N GLU A 15 40.48 3.13 -5.06
CA GLU A 15 41.36 1.99 -5.40
C GLU A 15 40.60 0.72 -5.82
N SER A 16 39.32 0.56 -5.38
CA SER A 16 38.48 -0.56 -5.80
C SER A 16 37.04 -0.11 -6.06
N ALA A 17 36.37 -0.75 -7.03
CA ALA A 17 34.97 -0.48 -7.36
C ALA A 17 34.04 -0.76 -6.17
N SER A 18 34.27 -1.85 -5.43
CA SER A 18 33.48 -2.19 -4.25
C SER A 18 33.60 -1.13 -3.14
N ARG A 19 34.80 -0.58 -2.94
CA ARG A 19 35.02 0.50 -1.96
C ARG A 19 34.35 1.80 -2.41
N TYR A 20 34.37 2.08 -3.69
CA TYR A 20 33.71 3.24 -4.28
C TYR A 20 32.19 3.18 -4.06
N GLU A 21 31.55 2.06 -4.37
CA GLU A 21 30.12 1.84 -4.16
C GLU A 21 29.74 1.93 -2.68
N GLN A 22 30.53 1.34 -1.79
CA GLN A 22 30.30 1.42 -0.35
C GLN A 22 30.33 2.87 0.15
N VAL A 23 31.35 3.63 -0.25
CA VAL A 23 31.48 5.05 0.15
C VAL A 23 30.37 5.90 -0.43
N GLN A 24 29.98 5.69 -1.68
CA GLN A 24 28.82 6.39 -2.26
C GLN A 24 27.54 6.11 -1.49
N ASN A 25 27.33 4.85 -1.11
CA ASN A 25 26.14 4.49 -0.31
C ASN A 25 26.18 5.15 1.09
N ASP A 26 27.33 5.14 1.76
CA ASP A 26 27.49 5.77 3.07
C ASP A 26 27.27 7.29 3.01
N ILE A 27 27.76 7.96 1.96
CA ILE A 27 27.51 9.40 1.72
C ILE A 27 26.01 9.64 1.50
N ARG A 28 25.36 8.82 0.65
CA ARG A 28 23.92 8.93 0.40
C ARG A 28 23.10 8.80 1.66
N LEU A 29 23.35 7.75 2.45
CA LEU A 29 22.67 7.52 3.73
C LEU A 29 22.88 8.71 4.71
N THR A 30 24.10 9.22 4.79
CA THR A 30 24.40 10.39 5.65
C THR A 30 23.63 11.64 5.21
N ILE A 31 23.52 11.87 3.89
CA ILE A 31 22.72 12.98 3.36
C ILE A 31 21.23 12.77 3.68
N GLU A 32 20.70 11.58 3.51
CA GLU A 32 19.31 11.25 3.83
C GLU A 32 19.01 11.48 5.32
N GLU A 33 19.89 11.03 6.21
CA GLU A 33 19.78 11.28 7.66
C GLU A 33 19.80 12.77 8.00
N LEU A 34 20.74 13.52 7.43
CA LEU A 34 20.84 14.96 7.66
C LEU A 34 19.62 15.72 7.13
N VAL A 35 19.10 15.36 5.97
CA VAL A 35 17.88 15.94 5.42
C VAL A 35 16.69 15.63 6.33
N LYS A 36 16.58 14.39 6.79
CA LYS A 36 15.53 14.00 7.73
C LYS A 36 15.60 14.80 9.04
N GLU A 37 16.77 14.86 9.67
CA GLU A 37 16.92 15.52 10.96
C GLU A 37 16.89 17.05 10.88
N LYS A 38 17.59 17.64 9.92
CA LYS A 38 17.76 19.09 9.87
C LYS A 38 16.69 19.82 9.09
N PHE A 39 16.17 19.20 8.03
CA PHE A 39 15.12 19.82 7.22
C PHE A 39 13.73 19.36 7.67
N PHE A 40 13.40 18.07 7.52
CA PHE A 40 12.04 17.63 7.76
C PHE A 40 11.58 17.78 9.21
N GLN A 41 12.39 17.38 10.19
CA GLN A 41 12.02 17.54 11.60
C GLN A 41 11.85 19.01 11.99
N THR A 42 12.73 19.88 11.49
CA THR A 42 12.62 21.32 11.74
C THR A 42 11.38 21.90 11.08
N PHE A 43 11.11 21.51 9.84
CA PHE A 43 9.93 21.96 9.08
C PHE A 43 8.63 21.51 9.74
N THR A 44 8.55 20.23 10.14
CA THR A 44 7.38 19.69 10.85
C THR A 44 7.13 20.44 12.16
N ARG A 45 8.16 20.64 12.98
CA ARG A 45 8.03 21.38 14.23
C ARG A 45 7.54 22.82 14.03
N LEU A 46 8.08 23.52 13.02
CA LEU A 46 7.64 24.89 12.71
C LEU A 46 6.20 24.95 12.20
N ALA A 47 5.77 23.93 11.44
CA ALA A 47 4.40 23.85 10.97
C ALA A 47 3.41 23.52 12.10
N GLU A 48 3.77 22.60 12.99
CA GLU A 48 2.99 22.27 14.19
C GLU A 48 2.79 23.50 15.09
N GLU A 49 3.81 24.35 15.24
CA GLU A 49 3.71 25.64 15.96
C GLU A 49 2.69 26.59 15.32
N GLN A 50 2.39 26.41 14.04
CA GLN A 50 1.38 27.18 13.30
C GLN A 50 0.07 26.41 13.08
N TYR A 51 -0.12 25.29 13.76
CA TYR A 51 -1.29 24.40 13.58
C TYR A 51 -1.48 23.89 12.16
N VAL A 52 -0.39 23.70 11.42
CA VAL A 52 -0.38 23.15 10.06
C VAL A 52 0.14 21.72 10.10
N GLU A 53 -0.64 20.78 9.60
CA GLU A 53 -0.21 19.39 9.41
C GLU A 53 0.70 19.30 8.19
N VAL A 54 1.89 18.71 8.37
CA VAL A 54 2.86 18.50 7.28
C VAL A 54 2.94 17.02 6.94
N SER A 55 2.67 16.70 5.70
CA SER A 55 2.99 15.38 5.14
C SER A 55 4.38 15.43 4.51
N CYS A 56 5.35 14.81 5.16
CA CYS A 56 6.75 14.75 4.70
C CYS A 56 7.04 13.51 3.86
N ALA A 57 6.08 12.60 3.72
CA ALA A 57 6.26 11.44 2.87
C ALA A 57 6.34 11.88 1.40
N PRO A 58 7.30 11.36 0.63
CA PRO A 58 7.30 11.58 -0.81
C PRO A 58 5.99 11.05 -1.38
N ILE A 59 5.27 11.91 -2.11
CA ILE A 59 4.01 11.54 -2.72
C ILE A 59 4.33 10.76 -3.99
N PRO A 60 4.14 9.43 -4.01
CA PRO A 60 4.45 8.65 -5.20
C PRO A 60 3.50 9.02 -6.33
N ARG A 61 3.98 8.90 -7.54
CA ARG A 61 3.20 9.17 -8.75
C ARG A 61 2.55 7.90 -9.25
N THR A 62 1.34 8.01 -9.77
CA THR A 62 0.56 6.87 -10.27
C THR A 62 1.16 6.20 -11.52
N ASP A 63 2.12 6.84 -12.17
CA ASP A 63 2.87 6.28 -13.30
C ASP A 63 4.09 5.42 -12.91
N HIS A 64 4.40 5.36 -11.60
CA HIS A 64 5.48 4.54 -11.04
C HIS A 64 4.93 3.50 -10.04
N PRO A 65 4.40 2.35 -10.51
CA PRO A 65 3.73 1.37 -9.64
C PRO A 65 4.60 0.78 -8.53
N ASP A 66 5.88 0.55 -8.80
CA ASP A 66 6.80 -0.02 -7.82
C ASP A 66 7.10 0.98 -6.68
N ASP A 67 7.25 2.27 -7.01
CA ASP A 67 7.46 3.32 -6.01
C ASP A 67 6.19 3.51 -5.15
N MET A 68 5.02 3.44 -5.77
CA MET A 68 3.75 3.49 -5.05
C MET A 68 3.61 2.32 -4.07
N PHE A 69 3.98 1.12 -4.51
CA PHE A 69 3.89 -0.06 -3.66
C PHE A 69 4.85 0.03 -2.46
N ARG A 70 6.07 0.53 -2.67
CA ARG A 70 7.02 0.80 -1.58
C ARG A 70 6.52 1.85 -0.61
N ALA A 71 6.04 2.98 -1.13
CA ALA A 71 5.51 4.06 -0.29
C ALA A 71 4.29 3.60 0.54
N MET A 72 3.39 2.84 -0.06
CA MET A 72 2.26 2.23 0.63
C MET A 72 2.71 1.28 1.74
N SER A 73 3.69 0.40 1.46
CA SER A 73 4.24 -0.53 2.45
C SER A 73 4.87 0.21 3.63
N ILE A 74 5.64 1.26 3.38
CA ILE A 74 6.23 2.12 4.42
C ILE A 74 5.13 2.76 5.27
N ALA A 75 4.12 3.34 4.62
CA ALA A 75 3.00 3.95 5.33
C ALA A 75 2.26 2.94 6.24
N HIS A 76 2.06 1.71 5.78
CA HIS A 76 1.48 0.65 6.60
C HIS A 76 2.36 0.27 7.80
N ILE A 77 3.67 0.08 7.58
CA ILE A 77 4.63 -0.30 8.61
C ILE A 77 4.73 0.76 9.71
N TYR A 78 4.75 2.03 9.33
CA TYR A 78 4.92 3.15 10.27
C TYR A 78 3.61 3.82 10.69
N ASN A 79 2.46 3.26 10.26
CA ASN A 79 1.12 3.79 10.55
C ASN A 79 0.93 5.24 10.07
N GLU A 80 1.48 5.54 8.92
CA GLU A 80 1.27 6.83 8.27
C GLU A 80 -0.09 6.83 7.56
N HIS A 81 -0.97 7.72 7.95
CA HIS A 81 -2.30 7.86 7.37
C HIS A 81 -2.66 9.32 7.14
N PRO A 82 -3.34 9.63 6.06
CA PRO A 82 -3.73 8.78 4.93
C PRO A 82 -2.55 8.46 4.00
N VAL A 83 -2.60 7.31 3.31
CA VAL A 83 -1.62 6.93 2.30
C VAL A 83 -1.95 7.67 1.00
N GLN A 84 -1.04 8.56 0.58
CA GLN A 84 -1.29 9.51 -0.50
C GLN A 84 -0.63 9.10 -1.81
N ALA A 85 -1.25 9.46 -2.93
CA ALA A 85 -0.64 9.40 -4.26
C ALA A 85 -1.05 10.58 -5.12
N ALA A 86 -0.10 11.08 -5.95
CA ALA A 86 -0.38 12.07 -6.97
C ALA A 86 -0.91 11.39 -8.23
N VAL A 87 -2.10 11.81 -8.67
CA VAL A 87 -2.66 11.34 -9.93
C VAL A 87 -2.04 12.12 -11.07
N CYS A 88 -1.26 11.42 -11.89
CA CYS A 88 -0.66 11.99 -13.09
C CYS A 88 -1.59 11.79 -14.29
N THR A 89 -2.05 12.87 -14.87
CA THR A 89 -2.95 12.87 -16.03
C THR A 89 -2.22 13.04 -17.37
N GLY A 90 -0.89 12.84 -17.39
CA GLY A 90 -0.03 13.05 -18.56
C GLY A 90 0.44 14.50 -18.71
N ASN A 91 1.38 14.73 -19.66
CA ASN A 91 2.04 16.01 -19.88
C ASN A 91 1.18 17.09 -20.57
N SER A 92 -0.03 16.76 -20.99
CA SER A 92 -0.94 17.74 -21.59
C SER A 92 -1.73 18.41 -20.48
N GLY A 93 -1.48 19.67 -20.23
CA GLY A 93 -2.15 20.49 -19.21
C GLY A 93 -3.67 20.69 -19.40
N ALA A 94 -4.29 19.82 -20.15
CA ALA A 94 -5.73 19.74 -20.33
C ALA A 94 -6.23 18.44 -19.72
N TRP A 95 -7.31 18.52 -18.91
CA TRP A 95 -8.11 17.39 -18.50
C TRP A 95 -8.79 16.77 -19.73
N ASN A 96 -8.06 15.90 -20.40
CA ASN A 96 -8.57 15.14 -21.55
C ASN A 96 -9.10 13.76 -21.13
N GLY A 97 -9.10 13.46 -19.83
CA GLY A 97 -9.54 12.17 -19.32
C GLY A 97 -10.99 12.19 -18.90
N LEU A 98 -11.82 11.51 -19.66
CA LEU A 98 -13.15 11.15 -19.19
C LEU A 98 -13.01 10.39 -17.85
N PRO A 99 -13.87 10.65 -16.86
CA PRO A 99 -13.88 9.89 -15.59
C PRO A 99 -13.80 8.37 -15.78
N ALA A 100 -14.41 7.87 -16.85
CA ALA A 100 -14.38 6.44 -17.23
C ALA A 100 -12.95 5.89 -17.50
N LEU A 101 -12.02 6.72 -17.96
CA LEU A 101 -10.63 6.31 -18.20
C LEU A 101 -9.79 6.33 -16.93
N LEU A 102 -10.07 7.25 -16.02
CA LEU A 102 -9.33 7.40 -14.77
C LEU A 102 -9.80 6.42 -13.69
N LYS A 103 -11.09 6.04 -13.72
CA LYS A 103 -11.63 5.14 -12.70
C LYS A 103 -10.85 3.82 -12.58
N PRO A 104 -10.55 3.06 -13.65
CA PRO A 104 -9.79 1.82 -13.53
C PRO A 104 -8.38 2.04 -12.93
N LEU A 105 -7.74 3.17 -13.22
CA LEU A 105 -6.45 3.53 -12.67
C LEU A 105 -6.58 3.79 -11.16
N VAL A 106 -7.49 4.67 -10.77
CA VAL A 106 -7.74 5.01 -9.36
C VAL A 106 -8.14 3.78 -8.56
N ASP A 107 -9.02 2.93 -9.10
CA ASP A 107 -9.45 1.69 -8.44
C ASP A 107 -8.29 0.74 -8.14
N ARG A 108 -7.35 0.59 -9.07
CA ARG A 108 -6.14 -0.22 -8.83
C ARG A 108 -5.32 0.33 -7.68
N HIS A 109 -5.19 1.65 -7.56
CA HIS A 109 -4.46 2.29 -6.47
C HIS A 109 -5.19 2.17 -5.14
N LEU A 110 -6.53 2.31 -5.14
CA LEU A 110 -7.34 2.05 -3.95
C LEU A 110 -7.22 0.59 -3.49
N ALA A 111 -7.27 -0.37 -4.44
CA ALA A 111 -7.07 -1.78 -4.14
C ALA A 111 -5.64 -2.09 -3.66
N LEU A 112 -4.64 -1.31 -4.08
CA LEU A 112 -3.28 -1.39 -3.59
C LEU A 112 -3.16 -0.93 -2.13
N GLY A 113 -3.99 0.01 -1.68
CA GLY A 113 -3.98 0.56 -0.33
C GLY A 113 -3.83 2.08 -0.26
N ILE A 114 -3.64 2.74 -1.40
CA ILE A 114 -3.70 4.20 -1.47
C ILE A 114 -5.12 4.64 -1.14
N ASN A 115 -5.27 5.62 -0.27
CA ASN A 115 -6.58 6.06 0.20
C ASN A 115 -6.75 7.58 0.24
N ARG A 116 -5.83 8.33 -0.38
CA ARG A 116 -5.93 9.76 -0.64
C ARG A 116 -5.26 10.11 -1.96
N PHE A 117 -5.97 10.86 -2.80
CA PHE A 117 -5.43 11.29 -4.09
C PHE A 117 -5.22 12.80 -4.12
N ILE A 118 -4.10 13.19 -4.71
CA ILE A 118 -3.77 14.59 -4.99
C ILE A 118 -3.79 14.75 -6.51
N PHE A 119 -4.67 15.61 -6.99
CA PHE A 119 -4.78 15.91 -8.40
C PHE A 119 -3.96 17.14 -8.74
N GLN A 120 -3.10 17.04 -9.76
CA GLN A 120 -2.19 18.12 -10.16
C GLN A 120 -2.89 19.25 -10.92
N HIS A 121 -4.12 19.01 -11.40
CA HIS A 121 -4.89 19.98 -12.18
C HIS A 121 -6.22 20.30 -11.52
N ASP A 122 -6.79 21.42 -11.90
CA ASP A 122 -8.06 21.95 -11.37
C ASP A 122 -9.28 21.16 -11.90
N ILE A 123 -9.28 19.87 -11.58
CA ILE A 123 -10.31 18.92 -11.98
C ILE A 123 -11.69 19.32 -11.45
N VAL A 124 -11.71 19.96 -10.29
CA VAL A 124 -12.93 20.32 -9.57
C VAL A 124 -13.79 21.32 -10.36
N ARG A 125 -13.18 22.07 -11.27
CA ARG A 125 -13.92 23.04 -12.12
C ARG A 125 -14.72 22.41 -13.26
N HIS A 126 -14.47 21.15 -13.57
CA HIS A 126 -15.20 20.46 -14.63
C HIS A 126 -16.47 19.82 -14.09
N LEU A 127 -17.62 20.22 -14.59
CA LEU A 127 -18.92 19.68 -14.19
C LEU A 127 -19.00 18.16 -14.33
N GLU A 128 -18.37 17.63 -15.37
CA GLU A 128 -18.28 16.18 -15.63
C GLU A 128 -17.45 15.44 -14.59
N ALA A 129 -16.58 16.13 -13.84
CA ALA A 129 -15.77 15.52 -12.79
C ALA A 129 -16.53 15.34 -11.47
N ARG A 130 -17.69 15.94 -11.29
CA ARG A 130 -18.39 15.94 -10.00
C ARG A 130 -18.72 14.54 -9.52
N GLY A 131 -19.36 13.74 -10.35
CA GLY A 131 -19.68 12.34 -10.00
C GLY A 131 -18.42 11.51 -9.69
N PHE A 132 -17.32 11.77 -10.41
CA PHE A 132 -16.04 11.11 -10.16
C PHE A 132 -15.41 11.55 -8.82
N MET A 133 -15.52 12.83 -8.46
CA MET A 133 -15.04 13.31 -7.16
C MET A 133 -15.89 12.77 -6.00
N ASP A 134 -17.21 12.69 -6.19
CA ASP A 134 -18.10 12.05 -5.22
C ASP A 134 -17.77 10.56 -5.03
N TYR A 135 -17.47 9.87 -6.14
CA TYR A 135 -16.98 8.49 -6.12
C TYR A 135 -15.69 8.34 -5.30
N ILE A 136 -14.68 9.17 -5.58
CA ILE A 136 -13.40 9.15 -4.87
C ILE A 136 -13.61 9.47 -3.40
N THR A 137 -14.39 10.47 -3.09
CA THR A 137 -14.70 10.87 -1.71
C THR A 137 -15.32 9.71 -0.93
N MET A 138 -16.28 9.00 -1.52
CA MET A 138 -16.86 7.82 -0.90
C MET A 138 -15.82 6.72 -0.70
N CYS A 139 -15.01 6.43 -1.70
CA CYS A 139 -13.97 5.40 -1.59
C CYS A 139 -12.96 5.74 -0.49
N GLN A 140 -12.49 6.99 -0.44
CA GLN A 140 -11.57 7.47 0.60
C GLN A 140 -12.21 7.40 1.99
N HIS A 141 -13.49 7.78 2.12
CA HIS A 141 -14.20 7.70 3.39
C HIS A 141 -14.17 6.30 3.99
N TYR A 142 -14.42 5.26 3.20
CA TYR A 142 -14.37 3.87 3.69
C TYR A 142 -12.96 3.36 3.89
N LEU A 143 -12.04 3.67 2.97
CA LEU A 143 -10.68 3.13 2.99
C LEU A 143 -9.72 3.85 3.95
N GLN A 144 -10.11 4.99 4.50
CA GLN A 144 -9.38 5.67 5.59
C GLN A 144 -9.80 5.17 6.98
N GLN A 145 -10.88 4.39 7.09
CA GLN A 145 -11.30 3.84 8.38
C GLN A 145 -10.39 2.69 8.82
N GLY A 146 -10.15 2.60 10.12
CA GLY A 146 -9.40 1.51 10.72
C GLY A 146 -7.99 1.32 10.17
N ARG A 147 -7.50 0.09 10.17
CA ARG A 147 -6.14 -0.26 9.68
C ARG A 147 -6.22 -1.22 8.48
N PRO A 148 -5.20 -1.22 7.59
CA PRO A 148 -5.11 -2.22 6.55
C PRO A 148 -4.92 -3.61 7.14
N VAL A 149 -5.40 -4.64 6.44
CA VAL A 149 -5.17 -6.04 6.79
C VAL A 149 -4.17 -6.62 5.81
N VAL A 150 -2.96 -6.87 6.31
CA VAL A 150 -1.85 -7.43 5.56
C VAL A 150 -1.19 -8.49 6.44
N ASP A 151 -1.24 -9.75 6.02
CA ASP A 151 -0.70 -10.87 6.81
C ASP A 151 0.79 -11.15 6.52
N ILE A 152 1.32 -10.63 5.42
CA ILE A 152 2.63 -11.01 4.89
C ILE A 152 3.53 -9.79 4.80
N ALA A 153 4.73 -9.92 5.39
CA ALA A 153 5.84 -9.01 5.12
C ALA A 153 6.83 -9.69 4.17
N VAL A 154 7.34 -8.97 3.18
CA VAL A 154 8.37 -9.44 2.27
C VAL A 154 9.62 -8.62 2.48
N PHE A 155 10.69 -9.25 2.93
CA PHE A 155 11.96 -8.56 3.11
C PHE A 155 12.58 -8.22 1.75
N HIS A 156 12.83 -6.95 1.54
CA HIS A 156 13.49 -6.41 0.35
C HIS A 156 14.72 -5.60 0.80
N PRO A 157 15.94 -6.19 0.71
CA PRO A 157 17.15 -5.58 1.28
C PRO A 157 17.61 -4.34 0.55
N SER A 158 17.19 -4.17 -0.71
CA SER A 158 17.65 -3.06 -1.54
C SER A 158 16.75 -1.85 -1.40
N GLU A 159 17.36 -0.73 -1.06
CA GLU A 159 16.75 0.59 -1.13
C GLU A 159 16.87 1.19 -2.55
N ASN A 160 17.58 0.51 -3.45
CA ASN A 160 17.73 0.97 -4.83
C ASN A 160 16.38 0.89 -5.57
N PRO A 161 15.84 2.02 -6.07
CA PRO A 161 14.59 2.04 -6.82
C PRO A 161 14.64 1.20 -8.11
N GLU A 162 15.82 1.00 -8.69
CA GLU A 162 15.99 0.21 -9.90
C GLU A 162 15.84 -1.30 -9.67
N GLN A 163 16.02 -1.75 -8.43
CA GLN A 163 15.85 -3.16 -8.10
C GLN A 163 14.38 -3.48 -7.87
N LYS A 164 13.73 -4.02 -8.89
CA LYS A 164 12.32 -4.38 -8.86
C LYS A 164 12.04 -5.54 -7.91
N ASN A 165 10.93 -5.43 -7.20
CA ASN A 165 10.41 -6.55 -6.43
C ASN A 165 9.82 -7.61 -7.37
N SER A 166 10.40 -8.81 -7.36
CA SER A 166 9.93 -9.94 -8.16
C SER A 166 8.90 -10.81 -7.45
N TYR A 167 8.71 -10.61 -6.14
CA TYR A 167 7.76 -11.41 -5.37
C TYR A 167 6.31 -11.10 -5.77
N ARG A 168 5.51 -12.15 -5.81
CA ARG A 168 4.06 -12.06 -6.01
C ARG A 168 3.39 -12.97 -4.98
N ALA A 169 2.56 -12.39 -4.13
CA ALA A 169 1.78 -13.17 -3.18
C ALA A 169 0.79 -14.08 -3.93
N PRO A 170 0.45 -15.25 -3.36
CA PRO A 170 -0.67 -16.04 -3.84
C PRO A 170 -1.98 -15.22 -3.84
N ARG A 171 -2.94 -15.61 -4.68
CA ARG A 171 -4.23 -14.92 -4.73
C ARG A 171 -4.93 -14.90 -3.38
N GLY A 172 -5.57 -13.79 -3.07
CA GLY A 172 -6.29 -13.61 -1.83
C GLY A 172 -5.41 -13.23 -0.65
N TYR A 173 -4.13 -12.93 -0.88
CA TYR A 173 -3.21 -12.43 0.13
C TYR A 173 -2.66 -11.08 -0.27
N LYS A 174 -2.51 -10.19 0.71
CA LYS A 174 -1.79 -8.92 0.57
C LYS A 174 -0.46 -9.00 1.32
N TYR A 175 0.52 -8.24 0.85
CA TYR A 175 1.83 -8.17 1.46
C TYR A 175 2.37 -6.75 1.44
N ASP A 176 3.27 -6.45 2.37
CA ASP A 176 4.06 -5.23 2.41
C ASP A 176 5.54 -5.52 2.21
N LEU A 177 6.26 -4.58 1.59
CA LEU A 177 7.72 -4.65 1.48
C LEU A 177 8.35 -4.07 2.73
N MET A 178 9.20 -4.86 3.36
CA MET A 178 9.91 -4.51 4.58
C MET A 178 11.38 -4.27 4.27
N ASN A 179 11.88 -3.08 4.56
CA ASN A 179 13.29 -2.75 4.45
C ASN A 179 14.08 -3.21 5.69
N LYS A 180 15.40 -3.02 5.65
CA LYS A 180 16.30 -3.39 6.75
C LYS A 180 15.98 -2.65 8.04
N ASP A 181 15.64 -1.37 7.98
CA ASP A 181 15.33 -0.54 9.15
C ASP A 181 14.06 -1.05 9.86
N ALA A 182 13.01 -1.31 9.10
CA ALA A 182 11.78 -1.88 9.62
C ALA A 182 12.00 -3.28 10.23
N LEU A 183 12.83 -4.10 9.58
CA LEU A 183 13.18 -5.43 10.09
C LEU A 183 13.93 -5.36 11.42
N LEU A 184 14.89 -4.42 11.56
CA LEU A 184 15.65 -4.24 12.80
C LEU A 184 14.79 -3.68 13.95
N LYS A 185 13.80 -2.87 13.62
CA LYS A 185 12.82 -2.34 14.60
C LYS A 185 11.73 -3.34 14.95
N TRP A 186 11.55 -4.35 14.13
CA TRP A 186 10.64 -5.44 14.43
C TRP A 186 11.24 -6.30 15.54
N ASN A 187 10.72 -6.10 16.74
CA ASN A 187 11.19 -6.83 17.91
C ASN A 187 10.84 -8.31 17.76
N PHE A 188 11.82 -9.10 17.31
CA PHE A 188 11.76 -10.56 17.19
C PHE A 188 11.83 -11.26 18.57
N GLU A 189 11.26 -10.68 19.60
CA GLU A 189 10.96 -11.50 20.75
C GLU A 189 9.98 -12.59 20.29
N TYR A 190 10.30 -13.79 20.55
CA TYR A 190 9.67 -15.08 20.21
C TYR A 190 8.15 -15.13 20.45
N SER A 191 7.47 -14.07 20.16
CA SER A 191 6.03 -14.00 20.08
C SER A 191 5.62 -14.28 18.64
N PRO A 192 4.73 -15.25 18.39
CA PRO A 192 4.19 -15.48 17.04
C PRO A 192 3.41 -14.26 16.49
N LYS A 193 3.45 -13.13 17.18
CA LYS A 193 2.87 -11.84 16.83
C LYS A 193 3.88 -10.73 17.07
N GLY A 194 4.91 -10.65 16.23
CA GLY A 194 5.79 -9.49 16.18
C GLY A 194 4.95 -8.23 15.93
N LYS A 195 5.09 -7.22 16.78
CA LYS A 195 4.43 -5.92 16.56
C LYS A 195 5.43 -4.93 16.03
N LEU A 196 5.16 -4.42 14.84
CA LEU A 196 5.84 -3.24 14.30
C LEU A 196 5.28 -1.95 14.91
N PRO A 197 6.00 -0.84 14.81
CA PRO A 197 5.54 0.47 15.30
C PRO A 197 4.14 0.85 14.83
N GLY A 198 3.77 0.46 13.60
CA GLY A 198 2.46 0.70 13.01
C GLY A 198 1.33 -0.22 13.46
N ASN A 199 1.55 -1.07 14.46
CA ASN A 199 0.57 -2.03 14.94
C ASN A 199 0.09 -3.04 13.88
N GLN A 200 0.91 -3.29 12.83
CA GLN A 200 0.64 -4.32 11.84
C GLN A 200 0.97 -5.70 12.42
N ASP A 201 0.02 -6.62 12.30
CA ASP A 201 0.15 -8.00 12.78
C ASP A 201 0.59 -8.90 11.61
N TYR A 202 1.82 -8.74 11.10
CA TYR A 202 2.35 -9.68 10.12
C TYR A 202 2.49 -11.06 10.73
N ARG A 203 2.07 -12.05 9.97
CA ARG A 203 2.06 -13.47 10.39
C ARG A 203 3.10 -14.29 9.65
N ILE A 204 3.60 -13.81 8.54
CA ILE A 204 4.64 -14.43 7.73
C ILE A 204 5.65 -13.35 7.29
N LEU A 205 6.93 -13.69 7.37
CA LEU A 205 8.02 -12.97 6.74
C LEU A 205 8.58 -13.81 5.59
N VAL A 206 8.56 -13.26 4.39
CA VAL A 206 9.17 -13.85 3.20
C VAL A 206 10.54 -13.23 2.98
N VAL A 207 11.59 -14.05 2.86
CA VAL A 207 12.95 -13.63 2.55
C VAL A 207 13.33 -14.19 1.19
N SER A 208 13.69 -13.31 0.25
CA SER A 208 13.93 -13.67 -1.15
C SER A 208 15.36 -14.12 -1.48
N GLN A 209 16.30 -13.99 -0.54
CA GLN A 209 17.70 -14.36 -0.78
C GLN A 209 18.18 -15.41 0.22
N PRO A 210 18.80 -16.54 -0.27
CA PRO A 210 19.20 -17.66 0.58
C PRO A 210 20.40 -17.41 1.48
N ASP A 211 21.20 -16.38 1.27
CA ASP A 211 22.51 -16.24 1.88
C ASP A 211 22.59 -15.43 3.17
N SER A 212 21.53 -14.86 3.65
CA SER A 212 21.57 -14.15 4.91
C SER A 212 20.27 -14.22 5.69
N ILE A 213 20.27 -15.15 6.64
CA ILE A 213 19.39 -15.23 7.81
C ILE A 213 17.97 -15.73 7.56
N VAL A 214 17.89 -17.01 7.84
CA VAL A 214 16.87 -17.72 8.63
C VAL A 214 15.43 -17.33 8.40
N ILE A 215 14.85 -18.06 7.53
CA ILE A 215 13.96 -19.19 7.84
C ILE A 215 12.68 -18.75 8.51
N ILE A 216 11.76 -18.46 7.68
CA ILE A 216 10.48 -19.09 7.88
C ILE A 216 10.25 -19.89 6.60
N ASP A 217 10.43 -21.18 6.73
CA ASP A 217 10.17 -22.25 5.79
C ASP A 217 9.73 -21.84 4.38
N LYS A 218 10.59 -21.97 3.38
CA LYS A 218 10.34 -21.85 1.92
C LYS A 218 8.97 -21.26 1.49
N PRO A 219 8.52 -20.13 2.02
CA PRO A 219 7.21 -19.56 1.66
C PRO A 219 7.22 -18.98 0.26
N TYR A 220 8.40 -18.83 -0.35
CA TYR A 220 8.57 -18.24 -1.67
C TYR A 220 7.90 -19.06 -2.80
N GLN A 221 7.70 -20.36 -2.58
CA GLN A 221 7.06 -21.26 -3.53
C GLN A 221 5.67 -21.75 -3.07
N ALA A 222 5.21 -21.31 -1.92
CA ALA A 222 3.92 -21.74 -1.41
C ALA A 222 2.79 -21.23 -2.30
N LYS A 223 1.95 -22.14 -2.78
CA LYS A 223 0.73 -21.79 -3.54
C LYS A 223 -0.32 -21.13 -2.66
N ASN A 224 -0.25 -21.36 -1.35
CA ASN A 224 -1.05 -20.73 -0.32
C ASN A 224 -0.34 -20.84 1.02
N PHE A 225 -0.82 -20.09 2.01
CA PHE A 225 -0.27 -20.09 3.37
C PHE A 225 -1.17 -20.79 4.39
N SER A 226 -2.18 -21.53 3.94
CA SER A 226 -3.11 -22.25 4.83
C SER A 226 -2.40 -23.30 5.69
N GLN A 227 -1.30 -23.88 5.19
CA GLN A 227 -0.46 -24.80 5.97
C GLN A 227 0.16 -24.14 7.21
N TYR A 228 0.33 -22.81 7.22
CA TYR A 228 0.79 -22.01 8.35
C TYR A 228 -0.36 -21.43 9.18
N GLY A 229 -1.60 -21.89 8.94
CA GLY A 229 -2.80 -21.39 9.61
C GLY A 229 -3.24 -20.01 9.15
N ILE A 230 -2.78 -19.56 7.97
CA ILE A 230 -3.16 -18.28 7.38
C ILE A 230 -3.94 -18.55 6.09
N ASP A 231 -5.25 -18.46 6.21
CA ASP A 231 -6.13 -18.59 5.05
C ASP A 231 -6.13 -17.29 4.22
N PRO A 232 -6.45 -17.39 2.91
CA PRO A 232 -6.65 -16.21 2.10
C PRO A 232 -7.63 -15.24 2.72
N ASP A 233 -7.34 -13.96 2.63
CA ASP A 233 -8.18 -12.90 3.14
C ASP A 233 -9.52 -12.85 2.40
N VAL A 234 -9.44 -13.01 1.07
CA VAL A 234 -10.60 -13.19 0.21
C VAL A 234 -10.28 -14.16 -0.93
N ILE A 235 -11.23 -14.98 -1.33
CA ILE A 235 -11.12 -15.82 -2.53
C ILE A 235 -11.91 -15.14 -3.64
N LEU A 236 -11.20 -14.74 -4.69
CA LEU A 236 -11.71 -14.05 -5.87
C LEU A 236 -11.33 -14.77 -7.16
N PRO A 237 -12.12 -14.65 -8.23
CA PRO A 237 -11.72 -15.07 -9.57
C PRO A 237 -10.51 -14.28 -10.09
N GLU A 238 -9.98 -14.69 -11.26
CA GLU A 238 -8.92 -13.96 -11.96
C GLU A 238 -9.37 -12.56 -12.36
N ASN A 239 -8.37 -11.65 -12.51
CA ASN A 239 -8.59 -10.25 -12.91
C ASN A 239 -9.51 -9.46 -11.97
N MET A 240 -9.51 -9.85 -10.70
CA MET A 240 -10.08 -9.12 -9.58
C MET A 240 -8.98 -8.75 -8.61
N ASP A 241 -9.12 -7.60 -7.96
CA ASP A 241 -8.25 -7.21 -6.84
C ASP A 241 -9.08 -6.60 -5.72
N TYR A 242 -8.46 -6.36 -4.57
CA TYR A 242 -9.18 -5.88 -3.40
C TYR A 242 -8.28 -5.07 -2.45
N ALA A 243 -8.91 -4.26 -1.60
CA ALA A 243 -8.33 -3.78 -0.35
C ALA A 243 -9.18 -4.26 0.81
N HIS A 244 -8.56 -4.49 1.98
CA HIS A 244 -9.24 -4.85 3.21
C HIS A 244 -8.83 -3.93 4.36
N ARG A 245 -9.82 -3.38 5.05
CA ARG A 245 -9.65 -2.55 6.25
C ARG A 245 -10.35 -3.19 7.44
N LEU A 246 -9.68 -3.22 8.57
CA LEU A 246 -10.23 -3.66 9.84
C LEU A 246 -10.50 -2.47 10.74
N VAL A 247 -11.74 -2.29 11.11
CA VAL A 247 -12.18 -1.28 12.08
C VAL A 247 -12.54 -1.98 13.37
N LEU A 248 -11.93 -1.54 14.47
CA LEU A 248 -12.24 -2.01 15.81
C LEU A 248 -12.99 -0.90 16.54
N GLU A 249 -14.25 -1.14 16.86
CA GLU A 249 -15.13 -0.22 17.57
C GLU A 249 -15.48 -0.81 18.96
N ALA A 250 -15.94 0.02 19.86
CA ALA A 250 -16.41 -0.44 21.18
C ALA A 250 -17.55 -1.48 21.06
N THR A 251 -18.34 -1.39 20.00
CA THR A 251 -19.45 -2.29 19.69
C THR A 251 -19.07 -3.56 18.96
N GLY A 252 -17.82 -3.65 18.53
CA GLY A 252 -17.30 -4.83 17.85
C GLY A 252 -16.33 -4.56 16.70
N ARG A 253 -16.24 -5.53 15.83
CA ARG A 253 -15.37 -5.54 14.67
C ARG A 253 -16.17 -5.30 13.38
N LYS A 254 -15.59 -4.52 12.47
CA LYS A 254 -16.10 -4.31 11.12
C LYS A 254 -14.97 -4.53 10.12
N ASP A 255 -15.17 -5.42 9.16
CA ASP A 255 -14.29 -5.70 8.04
C ASP A 255 -14.83 -5.00 6.80
N ILE A 256 -14.05 -4.12 6.20
CA ILE A 256 -14.41 -3.36 4.99
C ILE A 256 -13.57 -3.88 3.84
N TYR A 257 -14.20 -4.56 2.90
CA TYR A 257 -13.59 -5.02 1.67
C TYR A 257 -13.98 -4.11 0.52
N PHE A 258 -13.02 -3.64 -0.24
CA PHE A 258 -13.21 -2.95 -1.50
C PHE A 258 -12.75 -3.88 -2.62
N LEU A 259 -13.65 -4.26 -3.51
CA LEU A 259 -13.38 -5.17 -4.63
C LEU A 259 -13.45 -4.43 -5.94
N ILE A 260 -12.58 -4.78 -6.88
CA ILE A 260 -12.54 -4.20 -8.22
C ILE A 260 -12.54 -5.28 -9.30
N ASN A 261 -13.33 -5.05 -10.36
CA ASN A 261 -13.27 -5.77 -11.61
C ASN A 261 -12.27 -5.07 -12.54
N GLN A 262 -11.18 -5.74 -12.90
CA GLN A 262 -10.14 -5.15 -13.75
C GLN A 262 -10.41 -5.35 -15.27
N GLU A 263 -11.53 -6.00 -15.62
CA GLU A 263 -11.87 -6.29 -17.02
C GLU A 263 -12.95 -5.34 -17.53
N ASN A 264 -12.89 -5.08 -18.83
CA ASN A 264 -13.91 -4.31 -19.57
C ASN A 264 -15.11 -5.20 -19.95
N LYS A 265 -15.60 -5.97 -18.99
CA LYS A 265 -16.82 -6.77 -19.13
C LYS A 265 -17.52 -6.95 -17.80
N GLU A 266 -18.83 -7.09 -17.84
CA GLU A 266 -19.63 -7.45 -16.68
C GLU A 266 -19.27 -8.85 -16.17
N ARG A 267 -19.24 -9.01 -14.84
CA ARG A 267 -18.91 -10.28 -14.22
C ARG A 267 -19.88 -10.60 -13.08
N GLN A 268 -20.41 -11.80 -13.12
CA GLN A 268 -21.05 -12.41 -11.96
C GLN A 268 -20.02 -13.28 -11.25
N ILE A 269 -19.77 -13.00 -9.99
CA ILE A 269 -18.75 -13.67 -9.20
C ILE A 269 -19.30 -14.17 -7.87
N THR A 270 -18.68 -15.23 -7.37
CA THR A 270 -18.82 -15.65 -5.98
C THR A 270 -17.53 -15.30 -5.26
N ALA A 271 -17.61 -14.42 -4.27
CA ALA A 271 -16.51 -14.02 -3.40
C ALA A 271 -16.65 -14.71 -2.04
N THR A 272 -15.54 -15.19 -1.48
CA THR A 272 -15.51 -15.80 -0.15
C THR A 272 -14.59 -14.99 0.74
N PHE A 273 -15.12 -14.40 1.80
CA PHE A 273 -14.42 -13.49 2.69
C PHE A 273 -14.01 -14.21 3.98
N ARG A 274 -12.82 -13.88 4.47
CA ARG A 274 -12.38 -14.24 5.83
C ARG A 274 -12.96 -13.22 6.81
N THR A 275 -13.69 -13.69 7.81
CA THR A 275 -14.20 -12.83 8.88
C THR A 275 -13.41 -13.05 10.16
N GLY A 276 -12.81 -11.99 10.68
CA GLY A 276 -12.07 -12.05 11.92
C GLY A 276 -10.81 -12.92 11.87
N THR A 277 -10.40 -13.40 13.03
CA THR A 277 -9.36 -14.42 13.19
C THR A 277 -9.94 -15.85 13.03
N SER A 278 -11.25 -15.95 12.82
CA SER A 278 -12.00 -17.19 12.72
C SER A 278 -11.89 -17.79 11.33
N ARG A 279 -12.00 -19.12 11.24
CA ARG A 279 -12.16 -19.84 9.98
C ARG A 279 -13.55 -19.67 9.35
N ILE A 280 -14.40 -18.83 9.93
CA ILE A 280 -15.72 -18.52 9.39
C ILE A 280 -15.52 -17.73 8.10
N ARG A 281 -16.10 -18.24 7.04
CA ARG A 281 -16.06 -17.61 5.72
C ARG A 281 -17.47 -17.21 5.32
N GLN A 282 -17.60 -15.98 4.85
CA GLN A 282 -18.86 -15.50 4.30
C GLN A 282 -18.79 -15.53 2.76
N ILE A 283 -19.79 -16.17 2.16
CA ILE A 283 -19.89 -16.33 0.69
C ILE A 283 -20.90 -15.33 0.17
N VAL A 284 -20.51 -14.53 -0.80
CA VAL A 284 -21.33 -13.47 -1.38
C VAL A 284 -21.33 -13.58 -2.91
N ASN A 285 -22.50 -13.55 -3.51
CA ASN A 285 -22.65 -13.45 -4.95
C ASN A 285 -22.77 -11.97 -5.33
N LEU A 286 -21.95 -11.53 -6.26
CA LEU A 286 -21.85 -10.14 -6.69
C LEU A 286 -21.95 -10.05 -8.21
N ASN A 287 -22.61 -8.99 -8.68
CA ASN A 287 -22.60 -8.60 -10.08
C ASN A 287 -21.85 -7.26 -10.21
N LEU A 288 -20.72 -7.27 -10.92
CA LEU A 288 -19.90 -6.11 -11.15
C LEU A 288 -19.91 -5.75 -12.63
N PRO A 289 -20.25 -4.53 -13.00
CA PRO A 289 -20.15 -4.05 -14.36
C PRO A 289 -18.69 -4.04 -14.85
N ALA A 290 -18.48 -3.74 -16.11
CA ALA A 290 -17.16 -3.51 -16.68
C ALA A 290 -16.41 -2.44 -15.83
N TYR A 291 -15.19 -2.74 -15.41
CA TYR A 291 -14.41 -1.90 -14.49
C TYR A 291 -15.18 -1.49 -13.22
N GLY A 292 -16.15 -2.28 -12.80
CA GLY A 292 -16.97 -2.02 -11.63
C GLY A 292 -16.21 -2.23 -10.34
N SER A 293 -16.67 -1.56 -9.28
CA SER A 293 -16.16 -1.72 -7.93
C SER A 293 -17.28 -1.77 -6.91
N VAL A 294 -17.03 -2.41 -5.77
CA VAL A 294 -18.04 -2.59 -4.72
C VAL A 294 -17.36 -2.66 -3.36
N PHE A 295 -18.01 -2.09 -2.35
CA PHE A 295 -17.70 -2.35 -0.96
C PHE A 295 -18.57 -3.48 -0.41
N VAL A 296 -17.93 -4.41 0.29
CA VAL A 296 -18.58 -5.42 1.13
C VAL A 296 -18.15 -5.17 2.56
N ILE A 297 -19.09 -4.80 3.41
CA ILE A 297 -18.84 -4.48 4.81
C ILE A 297 -19.47 -5.58 5.66
N LEU A 298 -18.64 -6.24 6.46
CA LEU A 298 -19.02 -7.35 7.32
C LEU A 298 -18.88 -6.93 8.78
N SER A 299 -19.95 -6.99 9.54
CA SER A 299 -19.99 -6.65 10.96
C SER A 299 -20.20 -7.91 11.83
N ASN A 300 -19.98 -7.81 13.14
CA ASN A 300 -19.93 -8.94 14.08
C ASN A 300 -21.20 -9.81 14.20
N ARG A 301 -22.32 -9.48 13.59
CA ARG A 301 -23.61 -10.13 13.81
C ARG A 301 -24.28 -10.57 12.52
N ASP A 302 -23.51 -11.12 11.59
CA ASP A 302 -24.03 -11.48 10.26
C ASP A 302 -24.65 -10.29 9.49
N ASP A 303 -24.41 -9.06 9.95
CA ASP A 303 -24.82 -7.87 9.24
C ASP A 303 -23.83 -7.59 8.11
N MET A 304 -24.34 -7.66 6.89
CA MET A 304 -23.59 -7.44 5.67
C MET A 304 -24.21 -6.29 4.88
N GLN A 305 -23.37 -5.35 4.51
CA GLN A 305 -23.77 -4.25 3.63
C GLN A 305 -22.97 -4.33 2.33
N ILE A 306 -23.66 -4.18 1.20
CA ILE A 306 -23.06 -4.10 -0.13
C ILE A 306 -23.32 -2.71 -0.69
N ILE A 307 -22.25 -1.97 -0.94
CA ILE A 307 -22.31 -0.58 -1.42
C ILE A 307 -21.62 -0.48 -2.76
N SER A 308 -22.33 -0.06 -3.79
CA SER A 308 -21.77 0.15 -5.12
C SER A 308 -21.49 1.65 -5.33
N PRO A 309 -20.24 2.11 -5.15
CA PRO A 309 -19.92 3.53 -5.32
C PRO A 309 -20.01 3.97 -6.79
N ALA A 310 -19.95 3.04 -7.74
CA ALA A 310 -20.05 3.33 -9.17
C ALA A 310 -21.43 3.92 -9.57
N LYS A 311 -22.45 3.81 -8.73
CA LYS A 311 -23.75 4.49 -8.97
C LYS A 311 -23.63 6.01 -9.01
N LEU A 312 -22.58 6.58 -8.41
CA LEU A 312 -22.30 8.02 -8.43
C LEU A 312 -21.71 8.51 -9.77
N LEU A 313 -21.26 7.58 -10.61
CA LEU A 313 -20.68 7.90 -11.93
C LEU A 313 -21.73 7.91 -13.06
N LEU A 314 -22.93 7.50 -12.77
CA LEU A 314 -24.03 7.55 -13.73
C LEU A 314 -24.61 8.96 -13.75
N PRO A 315 -24.90 9.52 -14.94
CA PRO A 315 -25.49 10.84 -15.06
C PRO A 315 -26.90 10.88 -14.45
#